data_e6e2713cba7794a8efd6f33853428bd4
#
_entry.id   e6e2713cba7794a8efd6f33853428bd4
#
_cell.length_a   1.000
_cell.length_b   1.000
_cell.length_c   1.000
_cell.angle_alpha   90.00
_cell.angle_beta   90.00
_cell.angle_gamma   90.00
#
_symmetry.space_group_name_H-M   'P 1'
#
loop_
_entity.id
_entity.type
_entity.pdbx_description
1 polymer ?
#
loop_
_entity_poly.entity_id
_entity_poly.type
_entity_poly.pdbx_seq_one_letter_code
_entity_poly.pdbx_strand_id
1 'polypeptide(L)'
;ILNPGDKVLYHEPCYVSYAPSVTLAFGEAIPVATSSENSFALDPDAFEQAWQPGCKVLMLNFPTNPTGGTADRAKLERLAKFAVEKDLIVISDEIYAELTYEGEHVSLVDLPGMKERTLLLHGFSKAFAMTGFRVGFACGPDWLIDAMMKIHQYCMMCAPILSQEAAIEALAHGADEVARMRDQYCKR
;
A
#
# COMPACT_ATOMS: atom_id res chain seq x y z
N ILE A 1 -14.62 6.37 -2.13
CA ILE A 1 -14.59 5.84 -0.73
C ILE A 1 -14.89 6.96 0.27
N LEU A 2 -14.31 8.15 0.07
CA LEU A 2 -14.44 9.29 0.98
C LEU A 2 -15.65 10.15 0.64
N ASN A 3 -16.31 10.63 1.69
CA ASN A 3 -17.19 11.80 1.62
C ASN A 3 -16.41 13.02 2.11
N PRO A 4 -16.86 14.26 1.78
CA PRO A 4 -16.24 15.46 2.32
C PRO A 4 -16.16 15.42 3.86
N GLY A 5 -14.96 15.59 4.40
CA GLY A 5 -14.68 15.57 5.83
C GLY A 5 -14.40 14.18 6.44
N ASP A 6 -14.50 13.09 5.67
CA ASP A 6 -13.99 11.78 6.13
C ASP A 6 -12.46 11.87 6.32
N LYS A 7 -11.94 11.20 7.35
CA LYS A 7 -10.52 11.26 7.71
C LYS A 7 -9.77 10.01 7.28
N VAL A 8 -8.52 10.20 6.89
CA VAL A 8 -7.61 9.15 6.48
C VAL A 8 -6.37 9.16 7.34
N LEU A 9 -6.14 8.11 8.11
CA LEU A 9 -4.89 7.88 8.83
C LEU A 9 -3.82 7.40 7.86
N TYR A 10 -2.63 7.98 7.91
CA TYR A 10 -1.48 7.54 7.12
C TYR A 10 -0.18 7.81 7.87
N HIS A 11 0.86 7.01 7.67
CA HIS A 11 2.14 7.22 8.33
C HIS A 11 3.00 8.28 7.63
N GLU A 12 3.83 8.97 8.40
CA GLU A 12 4.88 9.88 7.89
C GLU A 12 6.25 9.53 8.50
N PRO A 13 7.35 9.67 7.72
CA PRO A 13 7.44 10.05 6.30
C PRO A 13 6.82 9.01 5.37
N CYS A 14 6.25 9.46 4.24
CA CYS A 14 5.60 8.58 3.26
C CYS A 14 5.79 9.10 1.83
N TYR A 15 5.22 8.39 0.87
CA TYR A 15 5.18 8.84 -0.51
C TYR A 15 4.38 10.15 -0.63
N VAL A 16 4.97 11.13 -1.31
CA VAL A 16 4.49 12.52 -1.38
C VAL A 16 3.06 12.70 -1.87
N SER A 17 2.50 11.73 -2.58
CA SER A 17 1.16 11.82 -3.16
C SER A 17 0.03 11.42 -2.19
N TYR A 18 0.30 10.84 -1.02
CA TYR A 18 -0.77 10.31 -0.17
C TYR A 18 -1.65 11.43 0.40
N ALA A 19 -1.10 12.37 1.14
CA ALA A 19 -1.88 13.47 1.69
C ALA A 19 -2.57 14.33 0.60
N PRO A 20 -1.90 14.72 -0.51
CA PRO A 20 -2.56 15.39 -1.62
C PRO A 20 -3.72 14.59 -2.24
N SER A 21 -3.60 13.26 -2.36
CA SER A 21 -4.68 12.42 -2.89
C SER A 21 -5.91 12.42 -1.98
N VAL A 22 -5.71 12.39 -0.65
CA VAL A 22 -6.79 12.52 0.33
C VAL A 22 -7.49 13.88 0.20
N THR A 23 -6.72 14.96 0.10
CA THR A 23 -7.25 16.32 -0.05
C THR A 23 -8.04 16.47 -1.36
N LEU A 24 -7.53 15.94 -2.48
CA LEU A 24 -8.22 15.96 -3.77
C LEU A 24 -9.54 15.14 -3.74
N ALA A 25 -9.61 14.14 -2.87
CA ALA A 25 -10.83 13.37 -2.62
C ALA A 25 -11.75 14.02 -1.56
N PHE A 26 -11.53 15.28 -1.19
CA PHE A 26 -12.26 16.06 -0.18
C PHE A 26 -12.19 15.48 1.24
N GLY A 27 -11.21 14.61 1.52
CA GLY A 27 -10.93 14.06 2.83
C GLY A 27 -9.96 14.92 3.63
N GLU A 28 -9.83 14.59 4.91
CA GLU A 28 -8.86 15.15 5.85
C GLU A 28 -7.73 14.13 6.10
N ALA A 29 -6.50 14.49 5.78
CA ALA A 29 -5.34 13.64 5.97
C ALA A 29 -4.82 13.78 7.41
N ILE A 30 -4.78 12.68 8.17
CA ILE A 30 -4.32 12.61 9.56
C ILE A 30 -2.96 11.89 9.60
N PRO A 31 -1.84 12.63 9.74
CA PRO A 31 -0.53 12.03 9.77
C PRO A 31 -0.25 11.31 11.09
N VAL A 32 0.39 10.16 11.01
CA VAL A 32 0.93 9.39 12.13
C VAL A 32 2.45 9.34 11.98
N ALA A 33 3.16 10.06 12.85
CA ALA A 33 4.62 10.13 12.75
C ALA A 33 5.27 8.78 13.09
N THR A 34 6.21 8.34 12.25
CA THR A 34 7.16 7.28 12.57
C THR A 34 8.50 7.90 12.99
N SER A 35 9.36 7.16 13.68
CA SER A 35 10.59 7.67 14.25
C SER A 35 11.83 7.01 13.68
N SER A 36 12.89 7.79 13.50
CA SER A 36 14.21 7.26 13.15
C SER A 36 14.83 6.39 14.26
N GLU A 37 14.40 6.57 15.51
CA GLU A 37 14.86 5.77 16.64
C GLU A 37 14.49 4.28 16.53
N ASN A 38 13.38 3.98 15.85
CA ASN A 38 12.93 2.63 15.54
C ASN A 38 13.03 2.29 14.05
N SER A 39 13.93 2.97 13.31
CA SER A 39 14.12 2.80 11.86
C SER A 39 12.85 3.02 11.04
N PHE A 40 11.98 3.91 11.48
CA PHE A 40 10.70 4.22 10.86
C PHE A 40 9.77 3.01 10.72
N ALA A 41 9.94 2.02 11.59
CA ALA A 41 9.08 0.84 11.61
C ALA A 41 7.64 1.19 11.99
N LEU A 42 6.69 0.37 11.55
CA LEU A 42 5.28 0.49 11.94
C LEU A 42 5.12 0.52 13.46
N ASP A 43 4.35 1.49 13.94
CA ASP A 43 3.97 1.61 15.35
C ASP A 43 2.44 1.63 15.50
N PRO A 44 1.78 0.51 15.85
CA PRO A 44 0.34 0.47 16.03
C PRO A 44 -0.19 1.39 17.13
N ASP A 45 0.59 1.63 18.21
CA ASP A 45 0.19 2.54 19.29
C ASP A 45 -0.01 3.96 18.79
N ALA A 46 0.87 4.42 17.91
CA ALA A 46 0.76 5.75 17.31
C ALA A 46 -0.51 5.89 16.45
N PHE A 47 -0.90 4.84 15.71
CA PHE A 47 -2.14 4.84 14.94
C PHE A 47 -3.39 4.84 15.84
N GLU A 48 -3.39 4.04 16.91
CA GLU A 48 -4.47 4.00 17.88
C GLU A 48 -4.66 5.36 18.57
N GLN A 49 -3.56 6.05 18.92
CA GLN A 49 -3.59 7.37 19.55
C GLN A 49 -4.05 8.48 18.58
N ALA A 50 -3.68 8.39 17.31
CA ALA A 50 -4.06 9.38 16.29
C ALA A 50 -5.52 9.20 15.83
N TRP A 51 -6.11 8.04 16.09
CA TRP A 51 -7.49 7.78 15.68
C TRP A 51 -8.48 8.73 16.36
N GLN A 52 -9.44 9.20 15.60
CA GLN A 52 -10.52 10.06 16.08
C GLN A 52 -11.81 9.76 15.30
N PRO A 53 -12.97 10.14 15.84
CA PRO A 53 -14.24 10.00 15.11
C PRO A 53 -14.17 10.65 13.73
N GLY A 54 -14.70 9.93 12.72
CA GLY A 54 -14.62 10.32 11.31
C GLY A 54 -13.44 9.70 10.54
N CYS A 55 -12.50 9.03 11.22
CA CYS A 55 -11.52 8.21 10.53
C CYS A 55 -12.20 7.01 9.87
N LYS A 56 -12.04 6.90 8.56
CA LYS A 56 -12.69 5.89 7.70
C LYS A 56 -11.68 5.02 6.96
N VAL A 57 -10.53 5.55 6.67
CA VAL A 57 -9.49 4.88 5.88
C VAL A 57 -8.16 4.89 6.63
N LEU A 58 -7.46 3.78 6.55
CA LEU A 58 -6.07 3.61 6.95
C LEU A 58 -5.23 3.38 5.69
N MET A 59 -4.25 4.23 5.43
CA MET A 59 -3.35 4.12 4.27
C MET A 59 -1.93 3.77 4.72
N LEU A 60 -1.38 2.69 4.21
CA LEU A 60 -0.10 2.13 4.59
C LEU A 60 0.77 1.84 3.38
N ASN A 61 2.09 1.99 3.56
CA ASN A 61 3.10 1.58 2.59
C ASN A 61 4.31 1.01 3.34
N PHE A 62 4.45 -0.31 3.32
CA PHE A 62 5.60 -1.02 3.89
C PHE A 62 6.04 -2.15 2.95
N PRO A 63 7.34 -2.23 2.61
CA PRO A 63 8.41 -1.29 2.93
C PRO A 63 8.13 0.13 2.43
N THR A 64 8.56 1.13 3.21
CA THR A 64 8.16 2.53 3.03
C THR A 64 9.07 3.30 2.07
N ASN A 65 8.50 4.07 1.18
CA ASN A 65 9.19 5.16 0.50
C ASN A 65 8.93 6.49 1.26
N PRO A 66 9.96 7.23 1.76
CA PRO A 66 11.39 7.13 1.39
C PRO A 66 12.28 6.38 2.40
N THR A 67 11.78 5.97 3.55
CA THR A 67 12.61 5.61 4.70
C THR A 67 13.15 4.18 4.67
N GLY A 68 12.54 3.29 3.89
CA GLY A 68 12.81 1.86 3.95
C GLY A 68 12.26 1.16 5.19
N GLY A 69 11.45 1.86 6.00
CA GLY A 69 10.82 1.28 7.18
C GLY A 69 9.99 0.05 6.83
N THR A 70 9.99 -0.94 7.72
CA THR A 70 9.29 -2.21 7.55
C THR A 70 8.24 -2.42 8.63
N ALA A 71 7.42 -3.44 8.46
CA ALA A 71 6.43 -3.85 9.44
C ALA A 71 6.57 -5.35 9.72
N ASP A 72 6.73 -5.71 10.98
CA ASP A 72 6.72 -7.11 11.39
C ASP A 72 5.29 -7.66 11.51
N ARG A 73 5.16 -8.99 11.45
CA ARG A 73 3.86 -9.68 11.50
C ARG A 73 3.05 -9.31 12.75
N ALA A 74 3.67 -9.25 13.92
CA ALA A 74 2.94 -9.01 15.18
C ALA A 74 2.33 -7.59 15.21
N LYS A 75 3.08 -6.60 14.70
CA LYS A 75 2.58 -5.23 14.58
C LYS A 75 1.47 -5.11 13.54
N LEU A 76 1.61 -5.81 12.40
CA LEU A 76 0.56 -5.85 11.38
C LEU A 76 -0.71 -6.53 11.89
N GLU A 77 -0.61 -7.65 12.63
CA GLU A 77 -1.76 -8.32 13.25
C GLU A 77 -2.47 -7.41 14.25
N ARG A 78 -1.73 -6.65 15.04
CA ARG A 78 -2.31 -5.66 15.96
C ARG A 78 -3.03 -4.54 15.22
N LEU A 79 -2.41 -4.01 14.16
CA LEU A 79 -3.04 -2.96 13.35
C LEU A 79 -4.24 -3.47 12.57
N ALA A 80 -4.21 -4.72 12.08
CA ALA A 80 -5.36 -5.37 11.44
C ALA A 80 -6.54 -5.49 12.42
N LYS A 81 -6.29 -5.93 13.64
CA LYS A 81 -7.31 -5.97 14.70
C LYS A 81 -7.91 -4.60 14.96
N PHE A 82 -7.09 -3.57 15.09
CA PHE A 82 -7.54 -2.18 15.25
C PHE A 82 -8.39 -1.74 14.06
N ALA A 83 -7.98 -2.03 12.82
CA ALA A 83 -8.75 -1.69 11.62
C ALA A 83 -10.13 -2.38 11.60
N VAL A 84 -10.20 -3.63 12.03
CA VAL A 84 -11.48 -4.36 12.18
C VAL A 84 -12.35 -3.74 13.26
N GLU A 85 -11.79 -3.45 14.45
CA GLU A 85 -12.53 -2.87 15.59
C GLU A 85 -13.09 -1.48 15.28
N LYS A 86 -12.38 -0.70 14.47
CA LYS A 86 -12.78 0.67 14.07
C LYS A 86 -13.51 0.72 12.72
N ASP A 87 -13.78 -0.43 12.13
CA ASP A 87 -14.41 -0.58 10.82
C ASP A 87 -13.74 0.27 9.72
N LEU A 88 -12.39 0.27 9.71
CA LEU A 88 -11.62 1.02 8.73
C LEU A 88 -11.48 0.23 7.42
N ILE A 89 -11.56 0.96 6.30
CA ILE A 89 -11.07 0.48 5.01
C ILE A 89 -9.56 0.66 5.01
N VAL A 90 -8.82 -0.31 4.48
CA VAL A 90 -7.37 -0.22 4.42
C VAL A 90 -6.91 -0.12 2.97
N ILE A 91 -6.02 0.84 2.69
CA ILE A 91 -5.26 0.90 1.44
C ILE A 91 -3.83 0.48 1.79
N SER A 92 -3.43 -0.69 1.31
CA SER A 92 -2.10 -1.25 1.51
C SER A 92 -1.29 -1.11 0.21
N ASP A 93 -0.38 -0.15 0.18
CA ASP A 93 0.55 0.00 -0.94
C ASP A 93 1.77 -0.88 -0.69
N GLU A 94 1.80 -2.03 -1.35
CA GLU A 94 2.81 -3.06 -1.22
C GLU A 94 3.77 -3.10 -2.44
N ILE A 95 3.93 -1.98 -3.13
CA ILE A 95 4.76 -1.85 -4.35
C ILE A 95 6.22 -2.27 -4.16
N TYR A 96 6.71 -2.32 -2.90
CA TYR A 96 8.06 -2.70 -2.54
C TYR A 96 8.16 -4.08 -1.86
N ALA A 97 7.10 -4.88 -1.86
CA ALA A 97 7.03 -6.18 -1.18
C ALA A 97 8.23 -7.09 -1.48
N GLU A 98 8.55 -7.29 -2.76
CA GLU A 98 9.67 -8.13 -3.21
C GLU A 98 11.04 -7.53 -2.92
N LEU A 99 11.11 -6.25 -2.55
CA LEU A 99 12.35 -5.56 -2.15
C LEU A 99 12.55 -5.54 -0.64
N THR A 100 11.92 -6.47 0.08
CA THR A 100 12.21 -6.74 1.49
C THR A 100 13.55 -7.46 1.60
N TYR A 101 14.52 -6.85 2.28
CA TYR A 101 15.90 -7.36 2.35
C TYR A 101 16.10 -8.28 3.55
N GLU A 102 15.39 -8.05 4.64
CA GLU A 102 15.48 -8.84 5.86
C GLU A 102 14.10 -9.37 6.26
N GLY A 103 14.02 -10.65 6.60
CA GLY A 103 12.77 -11.32 6.93
C GLY A 103 11.89 -11.59 5.71
N GLU A 104 10.58 -11.66 5.94
CA GLU A 104 9.56 -11.88 4.90
C GLU A 104 8.54 -10.76 4.92
N HIS A 105 8.13 -10.32 3.74
CA HIS A 105 7.00 -9.42 3.61
C HIS A 105 5.71 -10.13 4.05
N VAL A 106 4.91 -9.45 4.84
CA VAL A 106 3.59 -9.93 5.26
C VAL A 106 2.54 -9.00 4.65
N SER A 107 1.73 -9.54 3.76
CA SER A 107 0.61 -8.78 3.20
C SER A 107 -0.52 -8.64 4.22
N LEU A 108 -1.10 -7.45 4.32
CA LEU A 108 -2.25 -7.21 5.19
C LEU A 108 -3.48 -8.02 4.78
N VAL A 109 -3.64 -8.35 3.50
CA VAL A 109 -4.80 -9.13 3.03
C VAL A 109 -4.82 -10.57 3.55
N ASP A 110 -3.67 -11.09 4.00
CA ASP A 110 -3.56 -12.45 4.55
C ASP A 110 -3.96 -12.51 6.04
N LEU A 111 -4.16 -11.36 6.68
CA LEU A 111 -4.52 -11.31 8.09
C LEU A 111 -6.04 -11.44 8.30
N PRO A 112 -6.48 -12.01 9.44
CA PRO A 112 -7.90 -12.21 9.72
C PRO A 112 -8.71 -10.91 9.63
N GLY A 113 -9.84 -10.95 8.89
CA GLY A 113 -10.77 -9.83 8.73
C GLY A 113 -10.27 -8.70 7.82
N MET A 114 -9.13 -8.89 7.14
CA MET A 114 -8.57 -7.84 6.28
C MET A 114 -8.97 -7.97 4.81
N LYS A 115 -9.24 -9.17 4.33
CA LYS A 115 -9.57 -9.43 2.93
C LYS A 115 -10.81 -8.68 2.45
N GLU A 116 -11.77 -8.49 3.34
CA GLU A 116 -13.07 -7.86 3.05
C GLU A 116 -13.00 -6.32 3.07
N ARG A 117 -11.90 -5.74 3.52
CA ARG A 117 -11.73 -4.30 3.74
C ARG A 117 -10.45 -3.70 3.17
N THR A 118 -9.55 -4.51 2.61
CA THR A 118 -8.25 -4.03 2.11
C THR A 118 -8.24 -3.89 0.61
N LEU A 119 -7.80 -2.72 0.15
CA LEU A 119 -7.34 -2.48 -1.21
C LEU A 119 -5.83 -2.63 -1.24
N LEU A 120 -5.35 -3.74 -1.78
CA LEU A 120 -3.94 -3.97 -2.07
C LEU A 120 -3.57 -3.23 -3.35
N LEU A 121 -2.56 -2.39 -3.29
CA LEU A 121 -1.95 -1.75 -4.46
C LEU A 121 -0.57 -2.37 -4.71
N HIS A 122 -0.32 -2.76 -5.94
CA HIS A 122 0.93 -3.36 -6.35
C HIS A 122 1.25 -3.05 -7.82
N GLY A 123 2.42 -3.45 -8.28
CA GLY A 123 2.76 -3.25 -9.70
C GLY A 123 4.18 -3.66 -10.04
N PHE A 124 4.55 -3.40 -11.29
CA PHE A 124 5.76 -3.91 -11.92
C PHE A 124 6.92 -2.92 -11.90
N SER A 125 6.65 -1.67 -11.52
CA SER A 125 7.62 -0.57 -11.62
C SER A 125 8.90 -0.81 -10.82
N LYS A 126 8.82 -1.47 -9.65
CA LYS A 126 9.93 -1.59 -8.70
C LYS A 126 10.58 -2.97 -8.78
N ALA A 127 9.91 -4.00 -8.33
CA ALA A 127 10.45 -5.37 -8.31
C ALA A 127 10.91 -5.83 -9.69
N PHE A 128 10.14 -5.55 -10.73
CA PHE A 128 10.44 -5.95 -12.11
C PHE A 128 11.19 -4.89 -12.93
N ALA A 129 11.61 -3.77 -12.32
CA ALA A 129 12.29 -2.67 -13.00
C ALA A 129 11.52 -2.10 -14.22
N MET A 130 10.19 -2.21 -14.23
CA MET A 130 9.32 -1.83 -15.35
C MET A 130 8.69 -0.45 -15.17
N THR A 131 9.43 0.53 -14.64
CA THR A 131 8.92 1.88 -14.36
C THR A 131 8.35 2.56 -15.62
N GLY A 132 9.00 2.40 -16.77
CA GLY A 132 8.60 2.99 -18.05
C GLY A 132 7.33 2.38 -18.65
N PHE A 133 6.97 1.17 -18.26
CA PHE A 133 5.79 0.47 -18.79
C PHE A 133 4.46 1.01 -18.25
N ARG A 134 4.47 1.75 -17.15
CA ARG A 134 3.28 2.39 -16.58
C ARG A 134 2.14 1.40 -16.30
N VAL A 135 2.44 0.27 -15.66
CA VAL A 135 1.48 -0.78 -15.34
C VAL A 135 1.58 -1.19 -13.87
N GLY A 136 0.43 -1.36 -13.25
CA GLY A 136 0.24 -1.85 -11.89
C GLY A 136 -1.15 -2.44 -11.78
N PHE A 137 -1.47 -2.96 -10.61
CA PHE A 137 -2.76 -3.56 -10.34
C PHE A 137 -3.23 -3.26 -8.91
N ALA A 138 -4.53 -3.40 -8.72
CA ALA A 138 -5.17 -3.34 -7.41
C ALA A 138 -6.01 -4.60 -7.21
N CYS A 139 -5.97 -5.14 -5.99
CA CYS A 139 -6.79 -6.26 -5.57
C CYS A 139 -7.57 -5.88 -4.32
N GLY A 140 -8.83 -6.26 -4.25
CA GLY A 140 -9.67 -5.93 -3.11
C GLY A 140 -11.07 -6.51 -3.25
N PRO A 141 -11.97 -6.27 -2.31
CA PRO A 141 -13.35 -6.72 -2.39
C PRO A 141 -14.08 -6.07 -3.57
N ASP A 142 -15.01 -6.80 -4.17
CA ASP A 142 -15.70 -6.43 -5.41
C ASP A 142 -16.31 -5.02 -5.34
N TRP A 143 -16.96 -4.68 -4.22
CA TRP A 143 -17.58 -3.36 -4.04
C TRP A 143 -16.59 -2.20 -4.16
N LEU A 144 -15.34 -2.42 -3.75
CA LEU A 144 -14.27 -1.41 -3.79
C LEU A 144 -13.67 -1.32 -5.20
N ILE A 145 -13.41 -2.47 -5.83
CA ILE A 145 -12.92 -2.54 -7.21
C ILE A 145 -13.95 -1.94 -8.18
N ASP A 146 -15.24 -2.26 -8.03
CA ASP A 146 -16.31 -1.70 -8.85
C ASP A 146 -16.40 -0.17 -8.72
N ALA A 147 -16.22 0.36 -7.50
CA ALA A 147 -16.21 1.81 -7.30
C ALA A 147 -14.99 2.47 -8.00
N MET A 148 -13.81 1.84 -7.94
CA MET A 148 -12.62 2.31 -8.65
C MET A 148 -12.79 2.26 -10.17
N MET A 149 -13.35 1.18 -10.70
CA MET A 149 -13.56 0.99 -12.14
C MET A 149 -14.43 2.10 -12.73
N LYS A 150 -15.43 2.59 -12.00
CA LYS A 150 -16.29 3.73 -12.47
C LYS A 150 -15.48 4.98 -12.73
N ILE A 151 -14.39 5.21 -12.01
CA ILE A 151 -13.51 6.36 -12.21
C ILE A 151 -12.43 6.04 -13.22
N HIS A 152 -11.79 4.86 -13.08
CA HIS A 152 -10.68 4.43 -13.91
C HIS A 152 -11.01 4.43 -15.40
N GLN A 153 -12.17 3.92 -15.79
CA GLN A 153 -12.63 3.85 -17.18
C GLN A 153 -12.75 5.23 -17.86
N TYR A 154 -12.98 6.30 -17.10
CA TYR A 154 -13.07 7.67 -17.64
C TYR A 154 -11.76 8.45 -17.55
N CYS A 155 -10.88 8.11 -16.61
CA CYS A 155 -9.61 8.80 -16.41
C CYS A 155 -8.47 8.19 -17.23
N MET A 156 -8.41 6.87 -17.27
CA MET A 156 -7.26 6.11 -17.83
C MET A 156 -7.67 5.13 -18.94
N MET A 157 -8.93 4.69 -18.96
CA MET A 157 -9.47 3.62 -19.81
C MET A 157 -8.83 2.26 -19.50
N CYS A 158 -7.55 2.05 -19.87
CA CYS A 158 -6.78 0.86 -19.54
C CYS A 158 -5.27 1.15 -19.58
N ALA A 159 -4.48 0.26 -19.00
CA ALA A 159 -3.03 0.26 -19.21
C ALA A 159 -2.71 -0.10 -20.68
N PRO A 160 -1.59 0.38 -21.25
CA PRO A 160 -1.19 0.03 -22.62
C PRO A 160 -1.09 -1.48 -22.80
N ILE A 161 -1.63 -2.02 -23.92
CA ILE A 161 -1.64 -3.48 -24.14
C ILE A 161 -0.23 -4.10 -24.13
N LEU A 162 0.76 -3.43 -24.69
CA LEU A 162 2.15 -3.92 -24.64
C LEU A 162 2.68 -4.03 -23.22
N SER A 163 2.25 -3.15 -22.32
CA SER A 163 2.62 -3.21 -20.91
C SER A 163 1.92 -4.36 -20.20
N GLN A 164 0.67 -4.66 -20.57
CA GLN A 164 -0.08 -5.79 -20.02
C GLN A 164 0.58 -7.11 -20.44
N GLU A 165 0.92 -7.28 -21.72
CA GLU A 165 1.63 -8.45 -22.23
C GLU A 165 3.01 -8.63 -21.55
N ALA A 166 3.77 -7.55 -21.40
CA ALA A 166 5.02 -7.59 -20.67
C ALA A 166 4.85 -7.94 -19.19
N ALA A 167 3.76 -7.50 -18.57
CA ALA A 167 3.44 -7.84 -17.17
C ALA A 167 3.07 -9.33 -17.00
N ILE A 168 2.36 -9.93 -17.97
CA ILE A 168 2.06 -11.36 -17.97
C ILE A 168 3.36 -12.16 -18.03
N GLU A 169 4.27 -11.80 -18.95
CA GLU A 169 5.57 -12.44 -19.07
C GLU A 169 6.43 -12.28 -17.81
N ALA A 170 6.43 -11.09 -17.21
CA ALA A 170 7.15 -10.79 -15.97
C ALA A 170 6.65 -11.67 -14.81
N LEU A 171 5.34 -11.83 -14.65
CA LEU A 171 4.76 -12.70 -13.63
C LEU A 171 5.07 -14.18 -13.87
N ALA A 172 5.06 -14.61 -15.12
CA ALA A 172 5.28 -16.01 -15.47
C ALA A 172 6.75 -16.45 -15.31
N HIS A 173 7.70 -15.55 -15.61
CA HIS A 173 9.10 -15.92 -15.79
C HIS A 173 10.11 -14.99 -15.10
N GLY A 174 9.66 -13.89 -14.46
CA GLY A 174 10.56 -12.85 -13.92
C GLY A 174 11.08 -13.08 -12.52
N ALA A 175 10.66 -14.12 -11.80
CA ALA A 175 10.96 -14.31 -10.37
C ALA A 175 12.47 -14.36 -10.07
N ASP A 176 13.27 -15.07 -10.88
CA ASP A 176 14.71 -15.19 -10.69
C ASP A 176 15.41 -13.84 -10.91
N GLU A 177 14.95 -13.05 -11.86
CA GLU A 177 15.49 -11.71 -12.11
C GLU A 177 15.15 -10.74 -10.97
N VAL A 178 13.93 -10.81 -10.42
CA VAL A 178 13.53 -10.04 -9.23
C VAL A 178 14.45 -10.37 -8.05
N ALA A 179 14.69 -11.67 -7.78
CA ALA A 179 15.60 -12.09 -6.72
C ALA A 179 17.02 -11.57 -6.95
N ARG A 180 17.55 -11.69 -8.17
CA ARG A 180 18.88 -11.19 -8.54
C ARG A 180 18.99 -9.67 -8.35
N MET A 181 17.99 -8.90 -8.76
CA MET A 181 17.96 -7.44 -8.62
C MET A 181 17.85 -7.04 -7.13
N ARG A 182 16.97 -7.68 -6.37
CA ARG A 182 16.85 -7.47 -4.91
C ARG A 182 18.20 -7.65 -4.21
N ASP A 183 18.92 -8.74 -4.51
CA ASP A 183 20.23 -9.02 -3.92
C ASP A 183 21.28 -7.96 -4.29
N GLN A 184 21.19 -7.35 -5.48
CA GLN A 184 22.06 -6.24 -5.87
C GLN A 184 21.72 -4.95 -5.13
N TYR A 185 20.42 -4.65 -4.93
CA TYR A 185 19.98 -3.49 -4.14
C TYR A 185 20.39 -3.63 -2.68
N CYS A 186 20.25 -4.81 -2.10
CA CYS A 186 20.63 -5.07 -0.71
C CYS A 186 22.12 -4.83 -0.44
N LYS A 187 23.00 -5.02 -1.44
CA LYS A 187 24.46 -4.81 -1.34
C LYS A 187 24.90 -3.35 -1.45
N ARG A 188 24.02 -2.44 -1.86
CA ARG A 188 24.33 -1.02 -2.11
C ARG A 188 23.85 -0.11 -1.02
#